data_15684656f9f37cc394a92248d4a58423
#
_entry.id   15684656f9f37cc394a92248d4a58423
#
_cell.length_a   1.000
_cell.length_b   1.000
_cell.length_c   1.000
_cell.angle_alpha   90.00
_cell.angle_beta   90.00
_cell.angle_gamma   90.00
#
_symmetry.space_group_name_H-M   'P 1'
#
loop_
_entity.id
_entity.type
_entity.pdbx_description
1 polymer ?
#
loop_
_entity_poly.entity_id
_entity_poly.type
_entity_poly.pdbx_seq_one_letter_code
_entity_poly.pdbx_strand_id
1 'polypeptide(L)'
;MCLSTNCLYFQTYKTLALMAKACGDKCSVNGYEHKAKALKTNIRRNLCDPQANKLYYLMDEYGTLHKYQEGLGHAFAILFGVVNKKEARNLIKKVYIGKYGLPSIYPALKRFKEHPGRHNQILWPFVGAFWADACHSVGINEPFLKELFCQADMAININNHCFYEVYNENTGKQNGGWQIDHQWESVYDQTWSATGYIRMILQDVLGMRCTLKDITFHPDKALMKEIGFKSLNGLKFRGKEINIGKSCM
;
A
#
# COMPACT_ATOMS: atom_id res chain seq x y z
N MET A 1 -17.57 2.07 -9.95
CA MET A 1 -16.29 2.82 -9.86
C MET A 1 -15.62 2.47 -8.53
N CYS A 2 -14.53 1.70 -8.53
CA CYS A 2 -13.80 1.27 -7.30
C CYS A 2 -12.61 2.20 -7.04
N LEU A 3 -12.33 2.53 -5.79
CA LEU A 3 -11.31 3.52 -5.41
C LEU A 3 -9.90 3.07 -5.81
N SER A 4 -9.44 1.90 -5.35
CA SER A 4 -8.08 1.39 -5.65
C SER A 4 -7.83 1.28 -7.15
N THR A 5 -8.75 0.66 -7.87
CA THR A 5 -8.66 0.48 -9.33
C THR A 5 -8.54 1.82 -10.05
N ASN A 6 -9.35 2.79 -9.71
CA ASN A 6 -9.30 4.11 -10.36
C ASN A 6 -8.06 4.92 -9.99
N CYS A 7 -7.58 4.82 -8.75
CA CYS A 7 -6.30 5.40 -8.34
C CYS A 7 -5.12 4.76 -9.13
N LEU A 8 -5.17 3.45 -9.37
CA LEU A 8 -4.16 2.76 -10.17
C LEU A 8 -4.20 3.21 -11.64
N TYR A 9 -5.38 3.31 -12.25
CA TYR A 9 -5.53 3.87 -13.60
C TYR A 9 -5.04 5.32 -13.70
N PHE A 10 -5.31 6.14 -12.68
CA PHE A 10 -4.77 7.50 -12.61
C PHE A 10 -3.24 7.49 -12.65
N GLN A 11 -2.60 6.67 -11.83
CA GLN A 11 -1.14 6.53 -11.84
C GLN A 11 -0.63 5.94 -13.16
N THR A 12 -1.34 4.99 -13.76
CA THR A 12 -1.01 4.42 -15.07
C THR A 12 -0.95 5.50 -16.15
N TYR A 13 -1.93 6.39 -16.23
CA TYR A 13 -1.91 7.49 -17.20
C TYR A 13 -0.74 8.44 -16.98
N LYS A 14 -0.37 8.75 -15.73
CA LYS A 14 0.83 9.53 -15.42
C LYS A 14 2.11 8.84 -15.88
N THR A 15 2.20 7.53 -15.65
CA THR A 15 3.36 6.72 -16.08
C THR A 15 3.44 6.67 -17.62
N LEU A 16 2.32 6.46 -18.31
CA LEU A 16 2.26 6.48 -19.78
C LEU A 16 2.68 7.84 -20.35
N ALA A 17 2.28 8.95 -19.72
CA ALA A 17 2.74 10.28 -20.11
C ALA A 17 4.25 10.43 -19.99
N LEU A 18 4.86 9.92 -18.88
CA LEU A 18 6.31 9.90 -18.71
C LEU A 18 7.02 9.04 -19.75
N MET A 19 6.47 7.87 -20.07
CA MET A 19 7.02 6.98 -21.11
C MET A 19 6.95 7.63 -22.49
N ALA A 20 5.80 8.19 -22.86
CA ALA A 20 5.62 8.92 -24.12
C ALA A 20 6.61 10.10 -24.23
N LYS A 21 6.81 10.84 -23.13
CA LYS A 21 7.81 11.92 -23.06
C LYS A 21 9.23 11.40 -23.31
N ALA A 22 9.60 10.26 -22.70
CA ALA A 22 10.91 9.64 -22.90
C ALA A 22 11.12 9.18 -24.34
N CYS A 23 10.05 8.80 -25.06
CA CYS A 23 10.06 8.41 -26.47
C CYS A 23 9.91 9.61 -27.45
N GLY A 24 9.75 10.85 -26.95
CA GLY A 24 9.56 12.03 -27.80
C GLY A 24 8.15 12.21 -28.37
N ASP A 25 7.18 11.38 -27.99
CA ASP A 25 5.79 11.44 -28.47
C ASP A 25 4.96 12.49 -27.70
N LYS A 26 5.08 13.75 -28.12
CA LYS A 26 4.39 14.89 -27.50
C LYS A 26 2.85 14.78 -27.58
N CYS A 27 2.32 14.17 -28.61
CA CYS A 27 0.87 14.03 -28.79
C CYS A 27 0.28 13.14 -27.71
N SER A 28 0.85 11.95 -27.51
CA SER A 28 0.42 11.01 -26.48
C SER A 28 0.62 11.56 -25.07
N VAL A 29 1.66 12.34 -24.80
CA VAL A 29 1.85 13.01 -23.49
C VAL A 29 0.62 13.80 -23.11
N ASN A 30 0.18 14.75 -23.95
CA ASN A 30 -0.97 15.61 -23.68
C ASN A 30 -2.26 14.77 -23.48
N GLY A 31 -2.45 13.74 -24.29
CA GLY A 31 -3.61 12.83 -24.20
C GLY A 31 -3.66 12.10 -22.85
N TYR A 32 -2.54 11.56 -22.38
CA TYR A 32 -2.48 10.86 -21.11
C TYR A 32 -2.60 11.80 -19.92
N GLU A 33 -1.98 12.97 -19.95
CA GLU A 33 -2.13 13.98 -18.90
C GLU A 33 -3.58 14.45 -18.76
N HIS A 34 -4.28 14.66 -19.88
CA HIS A 34 -5.70 15.01 -19.87
C HIS A 34 -6.54 13.89 -19.23
N LYS A 35 -6.33 12.63 -19.63
CA LYS A 35 -7.01 11.47 -19.04
C LYS A 35 -6.75 11.34 -17.55
N ALA A 36 -5.50 11.52 -17.11
CA ALA A 36 -5.14 11.51 -15.71
C ALA A 36 -5.88 12.60 -14.92
N LYS A 37 -5.90 13.84 -15.42
CA LYS A 37 -6.59 14.97 -14.77
C LYS A 37 -8.10 14.71 -14.66
N ALA A 38 -8.75 14.27 -15.73
CA ALA A 38 -10.17 13.95 -15.76
C ALA A 38 -10.52 12.84 -14.75
N LEU A 39 -9.70 11.77 -14.73
CA LEU A 39 -9.91 10.65 -13.81
C LEU A 39 -9.73 11.08 -12.35
N LYS A 40 -8.70 11.86 -12.02
CA LYS A 40 -8.51 12.40 -10.66
C LYS A 40 -9.72 13.23 -10.23
N THR A 41 -10.24 14.09 -11.10
CA THR A 41 -11.44 14.90 -10.82
C THR A 41 -12.65 14.00 -10.54
N ASN A 42 -12.84 12.94 -11.33
CA ASN A 42 -13.95 12.00 -11.16
C ASN A 42 -13.84 11.19 -9.85
N ILE A 43 -12.63 10.72 -9.50
CA ILE A 43 -12.38 10.04 -8.21
C ILE A 43 -12.77 10.98 -7.08
N ARG A 44 -12.27 12.20 -7.08
CA ARG A 44 -12.52 13.17 -6.02
C ARG A 44 -14.02 13.52 -5.89
N ARG A 45 -14.70 13.70 -7.00
CA ARG A 45 -16.15 14.03 -7.02
C ARG A 45 -17.02 12.89 -6.50
N ASN A 46 -16.71 11.65 -6.85
CA ASN A 46 -17.60 10.53 -6.62
C ASN A 46 -17.25 9.69 -5.38
N LEU A 47 -15.96 9.63 -4.99
CA LEU A 47 -15.49 8.75 -3.93
C LEU A 47 -14.81 9.47 -2.77
N CYS A 48 -14.67 10.81 -2.82
CA CYS A 48 -14.09 11.59 -1.73
C CYS A 48 -15.14 12.46 -1.06
N ASP A 49 -15.12 12.49 0.26
CA ASP A 49 -15.85 13.45 1.08
C ASP A 49 -14.84 14.35 1.81
N PRO A 50 -14.54 15.54 1.26
CA PRO A 50 -13.56 16.45 1.83
C PRO A 50 -13.98 17.00 3.21
N GLN A 51 -15.28 17.16 3.46
CA GLN A 51 -15.79 17.68 4.73
C GLN A 51 -15.65 16.66 5.84
N ALA A 52 -15.98 15.39 5.55
CA ALA A 52 -15.80 14.29 6.49
C ALA A 52 -14.34 13.79 6.56
N ASN A 53 -13.46 14.22 5.64
CA ASN A 53 -12.14 13.64 5.41
C ASN A 53 -12.20 12.11 5.27
N LYS A 54 -13.02 11.64 4.34
CA LYS A 54 -13.25 10.22 4.07
C LYS A 54 -13.08 9.90 2.60
N LEU A 55 -12.65 8.70 2.34
CA LEU A 55 -12.68 8.06 1.03
C LEU A 55 -13.61 6.85 1.12
N TYR A 56 -14.33 6.60 0.04
CA TYR A 56 -15.32 5.52 -0.03
C TYR A 56 -14.88 4.46 -1.02
N TYR A 57 -15.20 3.21 -0.72
CA TYR A 57 -14.76 2.02 -1.44
C TYR A 57 -15.17 2.04 -2.91
N LEU A 58 -16.47 2.15 -3.18
CA LEU A 58 -16.96 2.09 -4.55
C LEU A 58 -18.31 2.79 -4.74
N MET A 59 -18.57 3.20 -5.97
CA MET A 59 -19.90 3.52 -6.49
C MET A 59 -20.27 2.43 -7.51
N ASP A 60 -21.41 1.78 -7.32
CA ASP A 60 -21.90 0.73 -8.20
C ASP A 60 -22.50 1.27 -9.51
N GLU A 61 -23.01 0.39 -10.35
CA GLU A 61 -23.61 0.73 -11.65
C GLU A 61 -24.91 1.53 -11.53
N TYR A 62 -25.59 1.44 -10.40
CA TYR A 62 -26.80 2.17 -10.09
C TYR A 62 -26.54 3.54 -9.44
N GLY A 63 -25.28 3.90 -9.26
CA GLY A 63 -24.86 5.15 -8.59
C GLY A 63 -24.92 5.09 -7.07
N THR A 64 -25.11 3.93 -6.46
CA THR A 64 -25.09 3.75 -5.01
C THR A 64 -23.67 3.81 -4.48
N LEU A 65 -23.43 4.70 -3.51
CA LEU A 65 -22.12 4.84 -2.89
C LEU A 65 -21.96 3.88 -1.71
N HIS A 66 -21.02 2.96 -1.82
CA HIS A 66 -20.66 2.01 -0.77
C HIS A 66 -19.59 2.60 0.14
N LYS A 67 -20.02 3.08 1.31
CA LYS A 67 -19.21 3.88 2.25
C LYS A 67 -18.33 3.03 3.18
N TYR A 68 -17.66 2.03 2.62
CA TYR A 68 -16.66 1.25 3.34
C TYR A 68 -15.26 1.85 3.18
N GLN A 69 -14.38 1.60 4.14
CA GLN A 69 -12.96 1.82 4.00
C GLN A 69 -12.38 0.70 3.11
N GLU A 70 -11.63 1.06 2.09
CA GLU A 70 -10.82 0.14 1.30
C GLU A 70 -9.35 0.44 1.56
N GLY A 71 -8.62 -0.48 2.21
CA GLY A 71 -7.24 -0.24 2.62
C GLY A 71 -6.32 0.14 1.47
N LEU A 72 -6.35 -0.64 0.37
CA LEU A 72 -5.53 -0.38 -0.82
C LEU A 72 -5.91 0.95 -1.51
N GLY A 73 -7.19 1.25 -1.58
CA GLY A 73 -7.68 2.50 -2.17
C GLY A 73 -7.22 3.73 -1.39
N HIS A 74 -7.23 3.66 -0.05
CA HIS A 74 -6.70 4.72 0.80
C HIS A 74 -5.20 4.92 0.58
N ALA A 75 -4.42 3.84 0.56
CA ALA A 75 -2.99 3.88 0.29
C ALA A 75 -2.69 4.51 -1.08
N PHE A 76 -3.34 4.06 -2.14
CA PHE A 76 -3.12 4.56 -3.49
C PHE A 76 -3.57 6.01 -3.68
N ALA A 77 -4.68 6.43 -3.04
CA ALA A 77 -5.12 7.82 -3.10
C ALA A 77 -4.08 8.79 -2.52
N ILE A 78 -3.36 8.37 -1.48
CA ILE A 78 -2.28 9.15 -0.87
C ILE A 78 -1.02 9.08 -1.74
N LEU A 79 -0.52 7.88 -2.05
CA LEU A 79 0.74 7.67 -2.77
C LEU A 79 0.74 8.30 -4.17
N PHE A 80 -0.37 8.22 -4.88
CA PHE A 80 -0.46 8.74 -6.25
C PHE A 80 -0.89 10.20 -6.31
N GLY A 81 -1.24 10.81 -5.15
CA GLY A 81 -1.58 12.22 -5.04
C GLY A 81 -2.99 12.56 -5.53
N VAL A 82 -3.94 11.64 -5.37
CA VAL A 82 -5.39 11.94 -5.54
C VAL A 82 -5.83 12.92 -4.46
N VAL A 83 -5.39 12.71 -3.23
CA VAL A 83 -5.50 13.65 -2.10
C VAL A 83 -4.18 14.37 -1.86
N ASN A 84 -4.22 15.61 -1.37
CA ASN A 84 -3.02 16.35 -1.01
C ASN A 84 -2.48 15.94 0.38
N LYS A 85 -1.28 16.39 0.75
CA LYS A 85 -0.62 16.03 2.02
C LYS A 85 -1.44 16.38 3.27
N LYS A 86 -2.15 17.51 3.27
CA LYS A 86 -2.99 17.92 4.40
C LYS A 86 -4.21 17.00 4.54
N GLU A 87 -4.87 16.74 3.42
CA GLU A 87 -6.00 15.78 3.34
C GLU A 87 -5.56 14.38 3.78
N ALA A 88 -4.41 13.90 3.29
CA ALA A 88 -3.85 12.60 3.64
C ALA A 88 -3.59 12.46 5.14
N ARG A 89 -2.96 13.45 5.79
CA ARG A 89 -2.73 13.45 7.24
C ARG A 89 -4.03 13.40 8.04
N ASN A 90 -5.07 14.10 7.59
CA ASN A 90 -6.38 14.07 8.23
C ASN A 90 -7.11 12.75 8.00
N LEU A 91 -6.96 12.16 6.81
CA LEU A 91 -7.51 10.86 6.45
C LEU A 91 -6.90 9.74 7.31
N ILE A 92 -5.58 9.70 7.43
CA ILE A 92 -4.84 8.69 8.20
C ILE A 92 -5.35 8.60 9.65
N LYS A 93 -5.67 9.73 10.27
CA LYS A 93 -6.21 9.78 11.65
C LYS A 93 -7.58 9.11 11.80
N LYS A 94 -8.30 8.88 10.70
CA LYS A 94 -9.67 8.34 10.70
C LYS A 94 -9.74 6.91 10.16
N VAL A 95 -8.65 6.40 9.61
CA VAL A 95 -8.57 5.04 9.09
C VAL A 95 -8.55 4.06 10.25
N TYR A 96 -9.43 3.08 10.20
CA TYR A 96 -9.42 1.96 11.12
C TYR A 96 -8.24 1.05 10.81
N ILE A 97 -7.50 0.69 11.82
CA ILE A 97 -6.39 -0.28 11.75
C ILE A 97 -6.63 -1.33 12.83
N GLY A 98 -6.74 -2.59 12.41
CA GLY A 98 -6.93 -3.72 13.30
C GLY A 98 -5.73 -3.99 14.20
N LYS A 99 -5.80 -5.05 15.01
CA LYS A 99 -4.73 -5.41 15.94
C LYS A 99 -3.41 -5.69 15.20
N TYR A 100 -3.47 -6.41 14.09
CA TYR A 100 -2.29 -6.84 13.30
C TYR A 100 -2.10 -6.06 11.99
N GLY A 101 -2.82 -4.97 11.75
CA GLY A 101 -2.62 -4.11 10.59
C GLY A 101 -3.91 -3.64 9.92
N LEU A 102 -3.76 -3.08 8.72
CA LEU A 102 -4.84 -2.52 7.95
C LEU A 102 -5.67 -3.60 7.25
N PRO A 103 -6.98 -3.76 7.54
CA PRO A 103 -7.81 -4.69 6.80
C PRO A 103 -8.10 -4.20 5.38
N SER A 104 -8.36 -5.16 4.47
CA SER A 104 -8.73 -4.84 3.09
C SER A 104 -9.97 -3.99 3.00
N ILE A 105 -11.04 -4.39 3.71
CA ILE A 105 -12.31 -3.66 3.80
C ILE A 105 -12.73 -3.54 5.26
N TYR A 106 -13.21 -2.35 5.65
CA TYR A 106 -13.78 -2.10 6.96
C TYR A 106 -14.94 -1.10 6.90
N PRO A 107 -16.02 -1.27 7.70
CA PRO A 107 -16.34 -2.47 8.47
C PRO A 107 -16.62 -3.68 7.59
N ALA A 108 -16.78 -4.87 8.19
CA ALA A 108 -17.12 -6.09 7.46
C ALA A 108 -18.39 -5.92 6.62
N LEU A 109 -18.35 -6.40 5.39
CA LEU A 109 -19.52 -6.42 4.51
C LEU A 109 -20.59 -7.31 5.13
N LYS A 110 -21.79 -6.79 5.31
CA LYS A 110 -22.87 -7.46 6.07
C LYS A 110 -23.21 -8.88 5.58
N ARG A 111 -23.27 -9.07 4.28
CA ARG A 111 -23.61 -10.37 3.68
C ARG A 111 -22.56 -11.48 3.91
N PHE A 112 -21.36 -11.09 4.35
CA PHE A 112 -20.26 -12.02 4.62
C PHE A 112 -19.95 -12.13 6.12
N LYS A 113 -20.83 -11.68 6.99
CA LYS A 113 -20.56 -11.63 8.43
C LYS A 113 -20.30 -13.03 9.02
N GLU A 114 -21.01 -14.04 8.56
CA GLU A 114 -20.86 -15.44 9.01
C GLU A 114 -19.69 -16.14 8.32
N HIS A 115 -19.40 -15.75 7.09
CA HIS A 115 -18.31 -16.30 6.28
C HIS A 115 -17.45 -15.17 5.73
N PRO A 116 -16.49 -14.63 6.53
CA PRO A 116 -15.64 -13.53 6.10
C PRO A 116 -14.91 -13.86 4.81
N GLY A 117 -15.19 -13.09 3.75
CA GLY A 117 -14.59 -13.31 2.44
C GLY A 117 -13.11 -12.89 2.40
N ARG A 118 -12.40 -13.37 1.38
CA ARG A 118 -10.96 -13.10 1.18
C ARG A 118 -10.60 -11.60 1.08
N HIS A 119 -11.55 -10.75 0.76
CA HIS A 119 -11.38 -9.30 0.65
C HIS A 119 -12.18 -8.52 1.68
N ASN A 120 -12.78 -9.20 2.65
CA ASN A 120 -13.56 -8.60 3.72
C ASN A 120 -12.75 -8.64 5.01
N GLN A 121 -12.65 -7.60 5.75
CA GLN A 121 -12.04 -7.49 7.08
C GLN A 121 -10.88 -8.51 7.37
N ILE A 122 -10.00 -8.69 6.39
CA ILE A 122 -8.87 -9.62 6.41
C ILE A 122 -7.60 -8.87 6.00
N LEU A 123 -6.45 -9.30 6.47
CA LEU A 123 -5.17 -8.65 6.17
C LEU A 123 -4.52 -9.28 4.94
N TRP A 124 -4.14 -8.43 4.01
CA TRP A 124 -3.24 -8.76 2.91
C TRP A 124 -1.93 -7.99 3.14
N PRO A 125 -0.80 -8.64 3.43
CA PRO A 125 0.43 -7.93 3.79
C PRO A 125 0.87 -6.87 2.78
N PHE A 126 0.69 -7.12 1.48
CA PHE A 126 1.04 -6.11 0.48
C PHE A 126 0.15 -4.85 0.57
N VAL A 127 -1.11 -4.98 0.99
CA VAL A 127 -2.01 -3.84 1.24
C VAL A 127 -1.50 -3.02 2.42
N GLY A 128 -1.14 -3.71 3.52
CA GLY A 128 -0.52 -3.09 4.68
C GLY A 128 0.80 -2.39 4.33
N ALA A 129 1.63 -3.00 3.48
CA ALA A 129 2.87 -2.38 3.02
C ALA A 129 2.64 -1.10 2.20
N PHE A 130 1.66 -1.07 1.28
CA PHE A 130 1.30 0.17 0.57
C PHE A 130 0.73 1.24 1.51
N TRP A 131 -0.01 0.82 2.52
CA TRP A 131 -0.50 1.73 3.55
C TRP A 131 0.64 2.33 4.37
N ALA A 132 1.60 1.51 4.79
CA ALA A 132 2.80 1.94 5.49
C ALA A 132 3.55 3.00 4.68
N ASP A 133 3.85 2.73 3.39
CA ASP A 133 4.49 3.68 2.48
C ASP A 133 3.68 4.98 2.39
N ALA A 134 2.35 4.89 2.29
CA ALA A 134 1.48 6.06 2.21
C ALA A 134 1.60 6.95 3.46
N CYS A 135 1.59 6.35 4.65
CA CYS A 135 1.74 7.06 5.91
C CYS A 135 3.12 7.70 6.04
N HIS A 136 4.18 6.95 5.74
CA HIS A 136 5.56 7.45 5.76
C HIS A 136 5.76 8.62 4.77
N SER A 137 5.19 8.54 3.56
CA SER A 137 5.31 9.57 2.51
C SER A 137 4.82 10.96 2.93
N VAL A 138 3.94 11.02 3.92
CA VAL A 138 3.42 12.28 4.48
C VAL A 138 3.94 12.59 5.87
N GLY A 139 4.94 11.83 6.35
CA GLY A 139 5.63 12.04 7.62
C GLY A 139 4.85 11.57 8.85
N ILE A 140 4.08 10.48 8.73
CA ILE A 140 3.38 9.82 9.84
C ILE A 140 3.94 8.40 9.96
N ASN A 141 4.87 8.20 10.90
CA ASN A 141 5.62 6.95 11.00
C ASN A 141 4.97 5.89 11.92
N GLU A 142 4.07 6.27 12.82
CA GLU A 142 3.44 5.31 13.73
C GLU A 142 2.70 4.17 13.00
N PRO A 143 1.80 4.43 12.01
CA PRO A 143 1.16 3.35 11.26
C PRO A 143 2.15 2.56 10.39
N PHE A 144 3.22 3.21 9.88
CA PHE A 144 4.30 2.52 9.17
C PHE A 144 4.97 1.48 10.06
N LEU A 145 5.41 1.88 11.25
CA LEU A 145 6.06 0.99 12.22
C LEU A 145 5.13 -0.13 12.68
N LYS A 146 3.85 0.19 12.88
CA LYS A 146 2.86 -0.83 13.21
C LYS A 146 2.77 -1.91 12.14
N GLU A 147 2.62 -1.55 10.86
CA GLU A 147 2.57 -2.52 9.77
C GLU A 147 3.87 -3.34 9.68
N LEU A 148 5.02 -2.67 9.77
CA LEU A 148 6.32 -3.33 9.71
C LEU A 148 6.49 -4.38 10.82
N PHE A 149 6.21 -4.01 12.08
CA PHE A 149 6.36 -4.93 13.21
C PHE A 149 5.28 -6.02 13.21
N CYS A 150 4.03 -5.71 12.89
CA CYS A 150 2.97 -6.71 12.82
C CYS A 150 3.23 -7.75 11.72
N GLN A 151 3.72 -7.35 10.55
CA GLN A 151 4.06 -8.29 9.49
C GLN A 151 5.25 -9.18 9.86
N ALA A 152 6.27 -8.63 10.54
CA ALA A 152 7.36 -9.42 11.08
C ALA A 152 6.88 -10.41 12.15
N ASP A 153 6.05 -9.97 13.08
CA ASP A 153 5.48 -10.80 14.14
C ASP A 153 4.61 -11.93 13.58
N MET A 154 3.73 -11.58 12.63
CA MET A 154 2.90 -12.58 11.93
C MET A 154 3.76 -13.64 11.23
N ALA A 155 4.79 -13.23 10.51
CA ALA A 155 5.63 -14.18 9.78
C ALA A 155 6.51 -15.02 10.71
N ILE A 156 7.21 -14.39 11.66
CA ILE A 156 8.27 -15.03 12.45
C ILE A 156 7.68 -15.80 13.64
N ASN A 157 6.85 -15.14 14.44
CA ASN A 157 6.43 -15.69 15.73
C ASN A 157 5.12 -16.48 15.68
N ILE A 158 4.19 -16.08 14.79
CA ILE A 158 2.84 -16.66 14.76
C ILE A 158 2.71 -17.76 13.70
N ASN A 159 3.38 -17.63 12.55
CA ASN A 159 3.19 -18.52 11.40
C ASN A 159 4.50 -19.18 10.94
N ASN A 160 5.34 -19.57 11.88
CA ASN A 160 6.50 -20.44 11.67
C ASN A 160 7.49 -20.00 10.58
N HIS A 161 7.92 -18.72 10.65
CA HIS A 161 8.88 -18.09 9.71
C HIS A 161 8.40 -18.06 8.25
N CYS A 162 7.10 -17.98 8.04
CA CYS A 162 6.51 -18.00 6.70
C CYS A 162 5.63 -16.77 6.44
N PHE A 163 5.78 -16.17 5.27
CA PHE A 163 4.82 -15.19 4.76
C PHE A 163 3.67 -15.91 4.06
N TYR A 164 2.47 -15.72 4.60
CA TYR A 164 1.23 -16.20 3.97
C TYR A 164 0.57 -15.11 3.14
N GLU A 165 -0.36 -15.54 2.29
CA GLU A 165 -1.12 -14.65 1.40
C GLU A 165 -2.00 -13.69 2.20
N VAL A 166 -2.74 -14.20 3.18
CA VAL A 166 -3.71 -13.46 3.98
C VAL A 166 -3.73 -13.94 5.43
N TYR A 167 -4.13 -13.01 6.33
CA TYR A 167 -4.15 -13.26 7.77
C TYR A 167 -5.43 -12.72 8.41
N ASN A 168 -5.79 -13.30 9.54
CA ASN A 168 -6.87 -12.81 10.39
C ASN A 168 -6.40 -11.54 11.15
N GLU A 169 -7.15 -10.45 11.07
CA GLU A 169 -6.78 -9.16 11.66
C GLU A 169 -6.68 -9.16 13.18
N ASN A 170 -7.35 -10.08 13.87
CA ASN A 170 -7.41 -10.14 15.34
C ASN A 170 -6.37 -11.08 15.94
N THR A 171 -6.02 -12.15 15.23
CA THR A 171 -5.13 -13.20 15.74
C THR A 171 -3.74 -13.19 15.10
N GLY A 172 -3.57 -12.58 13.93
CA GLY A 172 -2.34 -12.66 13.13
C GLY A 172 -2.08 -14.05 12.52
N LYS A 173 -2.96 -15.03 12.74
CA LYS A 173 -2.84 -16.35 12.13
C LYS A 173 -3.27 -16.32 10.67
N GLN A 174 -2.66 -17.17 9.86
CA GLN A 174 -3.05 -17.34 8.48
C GLN A 174 -4.55 -17.72 8.36
N ASN A 175 -5.24 -17.16 7.38
CA ASN A 175 -6.66 -17.39 7.17
C ASN A 175 -7.05 -17.02 5.74
N GLY A 176 -7.41 -18.00 4.93
CA GLY A 176 -7.75 -17.78 3.52
C GLY A 176 -9.10 -17.14 3.26
N GLY A 177 -10.00 -17.14 4.25
CA GLY A 177 -11.36 -16.63 4.10
C GLY A 177 -12.23 -17.45 3.17
N TRP A 178 -13.46 -16.99 2.96
CA TRP A 178 -14.46 -17.64 2.11
C TRP A 178 -14.57 -16.93 0.75
N GLN A 179 -14.78 -17.72 -0.31
CA GLN A 179 -15.13 -17.21 -1.63
C GLN A 179 -16.19 -18.12 -2.23
N ILE A 180 -17.35 -17.53 -2.56
CA ILE A 180 -18.56 -18.28 -2.91
C ILE A 180 -18.90 -19.20 -1.73
N ASP A 181 -19.06 -20.49 -1.92
CA ASP A 181 -19.41 -21.47 -0.88
C ASP A 181 -18.21 -22.31 -0.44
N HIS A 182 -17.00 -21.80 -0.63
CA HIS A 182 -15.77 -22.52 -0.33
C HIS A 182 -14.86 -21.73 0.61
N GLN A 183 -14.38 -22.39 1.66
CA GLN A 183 -13.31 -21.85 2.50
C GLN A 183 -11.96 -22.13 1.85
N TRP A 184 -11.19 -21.09 1.62
CA TRP A 184 -9.85 -21.18 1.05
C TRP A 184 -8.80 -21.23 2.15
N GLU A 185 -7.72 -21.95 1.88
CA GLU A 185 -6.51 -21.86 2.69
C GLU A 185 -5.72 -20.61 2.26
N SER A 186 -5.00 -20.02 3.20
CA SER A 186 -4.03 -18.97 2.89
C SER A 186 -2.78 -19.62 2.30
N VAL A 187 -2.36 -19.17 1.14
CA VAL A 187 -1.16 -19.71 0.47
C VAL A 187 0.07 -19.34 1.26
N TYR A 188 0.94 -20.31 1.54
CA TYR A 188 2.23 -20.15 2.21
C TYR A 188 3.32 -19.71 1.22
N ASP A 189 4.48 -19.29 1.73
CA ASP A 189 5.64 -18.80 0.94
C ASP A 189 5.25 -17.73 -0.09
N GLN A 190 4.39 -16.82 0.34
CA GLN A 190 3.78 -15.84 -0.56
C GLN A 190 4.75 -14.72 -0.91
N THR A 191 5.24 -14.74 -2.15
CA THR A 191 6.26 -13.83 -2.66
C THR A 191 5.82 -12.35 -2.57
N TRP A 192 4.59 -12.01 -2.92
CA TRP A 192 4.14 -10.61 -2.85
C TRP A 192 4.02 -10.08 -1.43
N SER A 193 3.69 -10.93 -0.45
CA SER A 193 3.70 -10.56 0.97
C SER A 193 5.13 -10.26 1.44
N ALA A 194 6.08 -11.16 1.16
CA ALA A 194 7.49 -10.96 1.45
C ALA A 194 8.06 -9.73 0.72
N THR A 195 7.71 -9.54 -0.56
CA THR A 195 8.16 -8.38 -1.36
C THR A 195 7.60 -7.07 -0.78
N GLY A 196 6.34 -7.07 -0.31
CA GLY A 196 5.77 -5.91 0.38
C GLY A 196 6.58 -5.51 1.60
N TYR A 197 6.94 -6.49 2.44
CA TYR A 197 7.78 -6.28 3.61
C TYR A 197 9.18 -5.74 3.27
N ILE A 198 9.87 -6.40 2.32
CA ILE A 198 11.22 -5.98 1.88
C ILE A 198 11.16 -4.55 1.28
N ARG A 199 10.10 -4.22 0.56
CA ARG A 199 9.91 -2.89 -0.02
C ARG A 199 9.82 -1.80 1.05
N MET A 200 9.11 -2.02 2.16
CA MET A 200 9.09 -1.09 3.29
C MET A 200 10.51 -0.80 3.82
N ILE A 201 11.34 -1.84 3.94
CA ILE A 201 12.74 -1.65 4.36
C ILE A 201 13.54 -0.88 3.31
N LEU A 202 13.50 -1.29 2.05
CA LEU A 202 14.32 -0.69 1.01
C LEU A 202 13.88 0.72 0.66
N GLN A 203 12.58 0.96 0.43
CA GLN A 203 12.09 2.24 -0.07
C GLN A 203 11.87 3.28 1.01
N ASP A 204 11.42 2.87 2.19
CA ASP A 204 11.07 3.81 3.25
C ASP A 204 12.17 3.93 4.30
N VAL A 205 12.66 2.83 4.85
CA VAL A 205 13.73 2.90 5.85
C VAL A 205 15.06 3.32 5.24
N LEU A 206 15.47 2.68 4.13
CA LEU A 206 16.73 2.99 3.43
C LEU A 206 16.59 4.09 2.37
N GLY A 207 15.39 4.56 2.11
CA GLY A 207 15.13 5.64 1.16
C GLY A 207 15.57 5.32 -0.26
N MET A 208 15.48 4.05 -0.69
CA MET A 208 15.85 3.62 -2.03
C MET A 208 15.02 4.32 -3.10
N ARG A 209 15.69 4.89 -4.08
CA ARG A 209 15.05 5.49 -5.27
C ARG A 209 15.74 4.97 -6.51
N CYS A 210 14.95 4.42 -7.43
CA CYS A 210 15.43 3.92 -8.72
C CYS A 210 15.11 4.94 -9.81
N THR A 211 16.08 5.21 -10.66
CA THR A 211 15.93 5.99 -11.90
C THR A 211 16.24 5.09 -13.10
N LEU A 212 16.05 5.61 -14.31
CA LEU A 212 16.44 4.89 -15.53
C LEU A 212 17.96 4.59 -15.58
N LYS A 213 18.77 5.38 -14.89
CA LYS A 213 20.23 5.30 -14.94
C LYS A 213 20.86 4.73 -13.68
N ASP A 214 20.30 5.01 -12.51
CA ASP A 214 20.96 4.74 -11.24
C ASP A 214 19.99 4.42 -10.12
N ILE A 215 20.54 3.96 -8.99
CA ILE A 215 19.86 3.74 -7.73
C ILE A 215 20.54 4.58 -6.66
N THR A 216 19.75 5.30 -5.88
CA THR A 216 20.22 6.11 -4.75
C THR A 216 19.54 5.70 -3.47
N PHE A 217 20.21 5.97 -2.33
CA PHE A 217 19.71 5.69 -1.00
C PHE A 217 19.78 6.95 -0.15
N HIS A 218 18.71 7.22 0.58
CA HIS A 218 18.59 8.33 1.52
C HIS A 218 18.00 7.79 2.84
N PRO A 219 18.80 7.06 3.65
CA PRO A 219 18.31 6.35 4.83
C PRO A 219 17.67 7.30 5.85
N ASP A 220 16.50 6.93 6.34
CA ASP A 220 15.89 7.55 7.50
C ASP A 220 16.58 7.03 8.77
N LYS A 221 17.53 7.80 9.28
CA LYS A 221 18.32 7.41 10.46
C LYS A 221 17.47 7.23 11.72
N ALA A 222 16.36 7.95 11.84
CA ALA A 222 15.45 7.82 12.98
C ALA A 222 14.72 6.48 12.91
N LEU A 223 14.14 6.13 11.76
CA LEU A 223 13.53 4.83 11.56
C LEU A 223 14.54 3.69 11.71
N MET A 224 15.72 3.79 11.11
CA MET A 224 16.77 2.76 11.27
C MET A 224 17.09 2.50 12.74
N LYS A 225 17.23 3.56 13.54
CA LYS A 225 17.48 3.44 14.99
C LYS A 225 16.31 2.77 15.71
N GLU A 226 15.09 3.18 15.39
CA GLU A 226 13.86 2.69 16.05
C GLU A 226 13.63 1.20 15.82
N ILE A 227 13.87 0.72 14.58
CA ILE A 227 13.73 -0.70 14.22
C ILE A 227 14.98 -1.53 14.50
N GLY A 228 16.06 -0.92 15.00
CA GLY A 228 17.33 -1.62 15.25
C GLY A 228 18.07 -2.04 13.98
N PHE A 229 17.78 -1.43 12.82
CA PHE A 229 18.42 -1.76 11.54
C PHE A 229 19.83 -1.17 11.48
N LYS A 230 20.84 -2.04 11.31
CA LYS A 230 22.25 -1.63 11.36
C LYS A 230 22.86 -1.42 9.98
N SER A 231 22.66 -2.34 9.06
CA SER A 231 23.28 -2.26 7.73
C SER A 231 22.59 -3.17 6.72
N LEU A 232 22.71 -2.81 5.43
CA LEU A 232 22.46 -3.68 4.29
C LEU A 232 23.77 -3.88 3.54
N ASN A 233 24.17 -5.12 3.33
CA ASN A 233 25.43 -5.44 2.65
C ASN A 233 25.15 -6.35 1.45
N GLY A 234 25.97 -6.22 0.40
CA GLY A 234 25.95 -7.12 -0.75
C GLY A 234 24.76 -6.93 -1.70
N LEU A 235 24.04 -5.80 -1.65
CA LEU A 235 23.00 -5.52 -2.64
C LEU A 235 23.63 -5.33 -4.03
N LYS A 236 23.28 -6.19 -4.98
CA LYS A 236 23.80 -6.10 -6.34
C LYS A 236 22.84 -5.32 -7.24
N PHE A 237 23.34 -4.29 -7.88
CA PHE A 237 22.61 -3.51 -8.88
C PHE A 237 23.49 -3.24 -10.11
N ARG A 238 23.12 -3.75 -11.29
CA ARG A 238 23.86 -3.58 -12.55
C ARG A 238 25.35 -3.88 -12.42
N GLY A 239 25.70 -4.99 -11.75
CA GLY A 239 27.08 -5.42 -11.55
C GLY A 239 27.85 -4.68 -10.45
N LYS A 240 27.26 -3.65 -9.81
CA LYS A 240 27.84 -2.97 -8.65
C LYS A 240 27.30 -3.56 -7.36
N GLU A 241 28.17 -3.69 -6.36
CA GLU A 241 27.76 -4.04 -5.00
C GLU A 241 27.55 -2.76 -4.18
N ILE A 242 26.44 -2.71 -3.45
CA ILE A 242 26.03 -1.58 -2.63
C ILE A 242 25.95 -2.03 -1.18
N ASN A 243 26.60 -1.28 -0.30
CA ASN A 243 26.61 -1.49 1.14
C ASN A 243 26.13 -0.20 1.83
N ILE A 244 25.18 -0.29 2.78
CA ILE A 244 24.56 0.84 3.47
C ILE A 244 24.66 0.60 4.98
N GLY A 245 25.02 1.63 5.76
CA GLY A 245 24.95 1.61 7.23
C GLY A 245 26.21 1.15 7.95
N LYS A 246 27.27 0.67 7.28
CA LYS A 246 28.61 0.64 7.89
C LYS A 246 29.27 2.00 7.64
N SER A 247 29.27 2.89 8.64
CA SER A 247 30.34 3.85 8.72
C SER A 247 31.63 3.07 8.88
N CYS A 248 32.61 3.31 8.04
CA CYS A 248 33.97 2.87 8.31
C CYS A 248 34.33 3.29 9.74
N MET A 249 34.60 2.30 10.61
CA MET A 249 35.41 2.55 11.79
C MET A 249 36.85 2.78 11.31
#